data_35c202281d18833acaeda911efdd5d50
#
_entry.id   35c202281d18833acaeda911efdd5d50
#
_cell.length_a   1.000
_cell.length_b   1.000
_cell.length_c   1.000
_cell.angle_alpha   90.00
_cell.angle_beta   90.00
_cell.angle_gamma   90.00
#
_symmetry.space_group_name_H-M   'P 1'
#
loop_
_entity.id
_entity.type
_entity.pdbx_description
1 polymer ?
#
loop_
_entity_poly.entity_id
_entity_poly.type
_entity_poly.pdbx_seq_one_letter_code
_entity_poly.pdbx_strand_id
1 'polypeptide(L)'
;NADVNYHFSMETAVIFCISKKMRGVLAFLSCIFISVALQYHRLTRAGAVLPAPIDDKSRGGCPFMLHIVLVEPEIPQNCGNIARTCAATGCSLHLVRPLGFDISDRAVKRAGLDYWHLVTVRDYDGLDDLFRQHPEAAADLWLATTKAPQDYTQARFSPDCWLFFGKETAGLPEAFRAAHYDRCLRLPMRAEARSLNLSNSVAILTYEALRQNGFPGLTGEGEMAER
;
A
#
# COMPACT_ATOMS: atom_id res chain seq x y z
N ASN A 1 -29.01 -40.70 23.05
CA ASN A 1 -29.54 -39.40 22.70
C ASN A 1 -29.14 -38.37 23.74
N ALA A 2 -28.03 -37.73 23.58
CA ALA A 2 -27.70 -36.46 24.24
C ALA A 2 -26.56 -35.84 23.48
N ASP A 3 -26.91 -34.82 22.70
CA ASP A 3 -25.99 -33.90 22.07
C ASP A 3 -25.29 -33.07 23.13
N VAL A 4 -23.98 -33.22 23.27
CA VAL A 4 -23.19 -32.35 24.14
C VAL A 4 -22.46 -31.37 23.23
N ASN A 5 -23.02 -30.14 23.18
CA ASN A 5 -22.42 -28.97 22.54
C ASN A 5 -21.15 -28.55 23.32
N TYR A 6 -19.97 -28.80 22.75
CA TYR A 6 -18.73 -28.21 23.22
C TYR A 6 -18.55 -26.81 22.64
N HIS A 7 -19.07 -25.81 23.35
CA HIS A 7 -18.63 -24.42 23.22
C HIS A 7 -17.28 -24.29 23.94
N PHE A 8 -16.18 -24.54 23.23
CA PHE A 8 -14.84 -24.27 23.75
C PHE A 8 -14.55 -22.78 23.51
N SER A 9 -14.64 -21.98 24.58
CA SER A 9 -14.31 -20.54 24.53
C SER A 9 -12.82 -20.37 24.26
N MET A 10 -12.46 -19.60 23.24
CA MET A 10 -11.08 -19.22 22.91
C MET A 10 -10.33 -18.52 24.06
N GLU A 11 -11.01 -18.11 25.12
CA GLU A 11 -10.38 -17.49 26.30
C GLU A 11 -9.59 -18.49 27.16
N THR A 12 -9.95 -19.75 27.16
CA THR A 12 -9.29 -20.76 28.01
C THR A 12 -7.97 -21.27 27.40
N ALA A 13 -7.82 -21.23 26.08
CA ALA A 13 -6.61 -21.68 25.39
C ALA A 13 -5.43 -20.70 25.54
N VAL A 14 -5.71 -19.40 25.69
CA VAL A 14 -4.69 -18.36 25.83
C VAL A 14 -4.05 -18.37 27.23
N ILE A 15 -4.78 -18.75 28.25
CA ILE A 15 -4.29 -18.76 29.65
C ILE A 15 -3.38 -19.96 29.94
N PHE A 16 -3.55 -21.07 29.22
CA PHE A 16 -2.77 -22.30 29.48
C PHE A 16 -1.35 -22.30 28.83
N CYS A 17 -1.10 -21.43 27.86
CA CYS A 17 0.19 -21.36 27.17
C CYS A 17 1.23 -20.44 27.86
N ILE A 18 0.86 -19.68 28.89
CA ILE A 18 1.73 -18.70 29.58
C ILE A 18 2.49 -19.28 30.79
N SER A 19 2.24 -20.51 31.15
CA SER A 19 2.88 -21.18 32.32
C SER A 19 3.97 -22.13 31.90
N LYS A 20 5.10 -21.68 31.47
CA LYS A 20 6.48 -22.11 31.73
C LYS A 20 7.44 -21.68 30.62
N LYS A 21 8.35 -20.80 31.01
CA LYS A 21 9.68 -20.63 30.40
C LYS A 21 9.87 -19.72 29.17
N MET A 22 9.39 -18.46 29.22
CA MET A 22 10.01 -17.39 28.45
C MET A 22 9.80 -16.01 29.13
N ARG A 23 10.71 -15.63 30.00
CA ARG A 23 10.77 -14.28 30.59
C ARG A 23 11.57 -13.37 29.63
N GLY A 24 10.98 -12.29 29.20
CA GLY A 24 11.67 -11.09 28.79
C GLY A 24 11.19 -10.40 27.51
N VAL A 25 10.93 -11.07 26.41
CA VAL A 25 10.67 -10.41 25.11
C VAL A 25 9.25 -10.64 24.56
N LEU A 26 8.66 -11.80 24.81
CA LEU A 26 7.29 -12.08 24.38
C LEU A 26 6.21 -11.36 25.22
N ALA A 27 6.49 -11.00 26.46
CA ALA A 27 5.55 -10.27 27.29
C ALA A 27 5.26 -8.85 26.77
N PHE A 28 6.23 -8.21 26.14
CA PHE A 28 6.07 -6.85 25.60
C PHE A 28 5.23 -6.86 24.30
N LEU A 29 5.45 -7.83 23.43
CA LEU A 29 4.69 -8.00 22.19
C LEU A 29 3.25 -8.44 22.45
N SER A 30 3.01 -9.32 23.44
CA SER A 30 1.66 -9.70 23.85
C SER A 30 0.85 -8.54 24.42
N CYS A 31 1.47 -7.65 25.20
CA CYS A 31 0.76 -6.47 25.74
C CYS A 31 0.34 -5.49 24.64
N ILE A 32 1.15 -5.30 23.60
CA ILE A 32 0.80 -4.44 22.47
C ILE A 32 -0.34 -5.06 21.64
N PHE A 33 -0.28 -6.37 21.37
CA PHE A 33 -1.33 -7.07 20.62
C PHE A 33 -2.67 -7.09 21.37
N ILE A 34 -2.65 -7.31 22.68
CA ILE A 34 -3.85 -7.29 23.53
C ILE A 34 -4.40 -5.86 23.65
N SER A 35 -3.54 -4.85 23.73
CA SER A 35 -3.95 -3.45 23.78
C SER A 35 -4.64 -3.01 22.50
N VAL A 36 -4.10 -3.37 21.33
CA VAL A 36 -4.68 -3.06 20.02
C VAL A 36 -5.99 -3.83 19.82
N ALA A 37 -6.05 -5.11 20.18
CA ALA A 37 -7.29 -5.91 20.09
C ALA A 37 -8.39 -5.41 21.02
N LEU A 38 -8.06 -4.97 22.23
CA LEU A 38 -9.01 -4.39 23.19
C LEU A 38 -9.47 -2.99 22.73
N GLN A 39 -8.61 -2.23 22.09
CA GLN A 39 -8.98 -0.93 21.54
C GLN A 39 -9.89 -1.08 20.33
N TYR A 40 -9.65 -2.08 19.48
CA TYR A 40 -10.51 -2.45 18.36
C TYR A 40 -11.90 -2.91 18.86
N HIS A 41 -11.96 -3.73 19.92
CA HIS A 41 -13.21 -4.21 20.50
C HIS A 41 -13.99 -3.11 21.26
N ARG A 42 -13.32 -2.09 21.80
CA ARG A 42 -13.97 -0.92 22.40
C ARG A 42 -14.57 0.02 21.36
N LEU A 43 -13.92 0.20 20.20
CA LEU A 43 -14.42 1.03 19.11
C LEU A 43 -15.66 0.42 18.44
N THR A 44 -15.74 -0.90 18.33
CA THR A 44 -16.93 -1.58 17.79
C THR A 44 -18.14 -1.58 18.76
N ARG A 45 -17.92 -1.46 20.08
CA ARG A 45 -19.01 -1.37 21.07
C ARG A 45 -19.52 0.05 21.33
N ALA A 46 -18.76 1.07 20.98
CA ALA A 46 -19.10 2.47 21.28
C ALA A 46 -19.99 3.13 20.23
N GLY A 47 -20.53 2.40 19.24
CA GLY A 47 -21.43 2.99 18.23
C GLY A 47 -20.82 4.17 17.49
N ALA A 48 -19.48 4.24 17.38
CA ALA A 48 -18.82 5.24 16.56
C ALA A 48 -19.30 5.05 15.12
N VAL A 49 -20.14 5.97 14.66
CA VAL A 49 -20.51 6.10 13.25
C VAL A 49 -19.20 6.37 12.51
N LEU A 50 -18.70 5.35 11.83
CA LEU A 50 -17.62 5.53 10.87
C LEU A 50 -18.10 6.63 9.89
N PRO A 51 -17.27 7.61 9.53
CA PRO A 51 -17.66 8.54 8.48
C PRO A 51 -18.08 7.70 7.27
N ALA A 52 -19.26 7.99 6.75
CA ALA A 52 -19.82 7.31 5.60
C ALA A 52 -18.74 7.31 4.49
N PRO A 53 -18.54 6.19 3.78
CA PRO A 53 -17.67 6.19 2.63
C PRO A 53 -18.13 7.34 1.74
N ILE A 54 -17.18 8.15 1.28
CA ILE A 54 -17.48 9.22 0.32
C ILE A 54 -18.09 8.52 -0.89
N ASP A 55 -19.39 8.73 -1.09
CA ASP A 55 -20.19 8.13 -2.16
C ASP A 55 -19.68 8.68 -3.50
N ASP A 56 -18.68 8.06 -4.09
CA ASP A 56 -18.16 8.37 -5.42
C ASP A 56 -19.07 7.81 -6.52
N LYS A 57 -20.37 8.06 -6.40
CA LYS A 57 -21.36 7.74 -7.43
C LYS A 57 -21.22 8.58 -8.71
N SER A 58 -20.30 9.55 -8.73
CA SER A 58 -20.07 10.39 -9.91
C SER A 58 -19.09 9.77 -10.91
N ARG A 59 -18.36 8.71 -10.53
CA ARG A 59 -17.51 7.95 -11.45
C ARG A 59 -18.16 6.59 -11.65
N GLY A 60 -18.64 6.31 -12.87
CA GLY A 60 -19.27 5.04 -13.21
C GLY A 60 -18.46 3.87 -12.65
N GLY A 61 -19.04 3.16 -11.68
CA GLY A 61 -18.41 2.28 -10.71
C GLY A 61 -17.44 1.25 -11.30
N CYS A 62 -16.17 1.61 -11.37
CA CYS A 62 -15.09 0.64 -11.44
C CYS A 62 -14.67 0.34 -9.98
N PRO A 63 -14.91 -0.87 -9.47
CA PRO A 63 -14.57 -1.22 -8.08
C PRO A 63 -13.06 -1.43 -7.89
N PHE A 64 -12.24 -1.05 -8.87
CA PHE A 64 -10.79 -1.22 -8.86
C PHE A 64 -10.10 0.12 -8.62
N MET A 65 -9.36 0.25 -7.54
CA MET A 65 -8.55 1.43 -7.25
C MET A 65 -7.21 1.05 -6.61
N LEU A 66 -6.21 0.84 -7.44
CA LEU A 66 -4.85 0.58 -6.99
C LEU A 66 -4.23 1.87 -6.42
N HIS A 67 -3.58 1.76 -5.25
CA HIS A 67 -2.97 2.88 -4.55
C HIS A 67 -1.44 2.84 -4.67
N ILE A 68 -0.85 3.83 -5.30
CA ILE A 68 0.60 3.99 -5.45
C ILE A 68 1.09 4.95 -4.38
N VAL A 69 1.95 4.48 -3.47
CA VAL A 69 2.50 5.27 -2.37
C VAL A 69 3.99 5.50 -2.58
N LEU A 70 4.40 6.76 -2.66
CA LEU A 70 5.79 7.18 -2.72
C LEU A 70 6.21 7.73 -1.36
N VAL A 71 7.15 7.05 -0.69
CA VAL A 71 7.66 7.45 0.62
C VAL A 71 8.93 8.27 0.43
N GLU A 72 8.86 9.56 0.77
CA GLU A 72 9.95 10.53 0.66
C GLU A 72 10.59 10.60 -0.74
N PRO A 73 9.81 10.74 -1.84
CA PRO A 73 10.38 10.80 -3.17
C PRO A 73 11.27 12.03 -3.36
N GLU A 74 12.43 11.85 -4.03
CA GLU A 74 13.47 12.87 -4.13
C GLU A 74 13.51 13.53 -5.52
N ILE A 75 13.16 12.79 -6.58
CA ILE A 75 13.35 13.23 -7.97
C ILE A 75 12.01 13.59 -8.63
N PRO A 76 11.77 14.88 -8.95
CA PRO A 76 10.49 15.34 -9.51
C PRO A 76 10.14 14.69 -10.85
N GLN A 77 11.12 14.35 -11.69
CA GLN A 77 10.91 13.69 -12.97
C GLN A 77 10.32 12.28 -12.79
N ASN A 78 10.78 11.54 -11.77
CA ASN A 78 10.22 10.23 -11.45
C ASN A 78 8.76 10.37 -11.02
N CYS A 79 8.46 11.33 -10.13
CA CYS A 79 7.11 11.59 -9.69
C CYS A 79 6.18 11.97 -10.86
N GLY A 80 6.67 12.77 -11.82
CA GLY A 80 5.94 13.12 -13.05
C GLY A 80 5.62 11.91 -13.93
N ASN A 81 6.59 11.03 -14.14
CA ASN A 81 6.38 9.80 -14.90
C ASN A 81 5.40 8.85 -14.19
N ILE A 82 5.46 8.78 -12.85
CA ILE A 82 4.53 8.00 -12.05
C ILE A 82 3.12 8.58 -12.13
N ALA A 83 2.97 9.89 -12.02
CA ALA A 83 1.67 10.56 -12.19
C ALA A 83 1.06 10.25 -13.57
N ARG A 84 1.87 10.24 -14.64
CA ARG A 84 1.42 9.82 -15.98
C ARG A 84 0.95 8.37 -15.99
N THR A 85 1.68 7.46 -15.33
CA THR A 85 1.25 6.06 -15.19
C THR A 85 -0.08 5.98 -14.45
N CYS A 86 -0.25 6.70 -13.33
CA CYS A 86 -1.49 6.75 -12.57
C CYS A 86 -2.64 7.32 -13.42
N ALA A 87 -2.41 8.40 -14.18
CA ALA A 87 -3.40 8.97 -15.10
C ALA A 87 -3.87 7.97 -16.16
N ALA A 88 -2.92 7.21 -16.73
CA ALA A 88 -3.19 6.23 -17.77
C ALA A 88 -3.91 4.98 -17.24
N THR A 89 -3.79 4.67 -15.96
CA THR A 89 -4.29 3.43 -15.35
C THR A 89 -5.45 3.64 -14.37
N GLY A 90 -5.78 4.90 -14.04
CA GLY A 90 -6.81 5.22 -13.05
C GLY A 90 -6.37 5.01 -11.59
N CYS A 91 -5.08 4.74 -11.33
CA CYS A 91 -4.55 4.54 -9.98
C CYS A 91 -4.48 5.86 -9.19
N SER A 92 -4.64 5.80 -7.88
CA SER A 92 -4.41 6.92 -6.97
C SER A 92 -2.91 7.06 -6.66
N LEU A 93 -2.43 8.31 -6.51
CA LEU A 93 -1.06 8.62 -6.11
C LEU A 93 -1.03 9.25 -4.72
N HIS A 94 -0.26 8.65 -3.82
CA HIS A 94 -0.08 9.08 -2.45
C HIS A 94 1.39 9.45 -2.22
N LEU A 95 1.64 10.66 -1.70
CA LEU A 95 2.97 11.19 -1.45
C LEU A 95 3.19 11.34 0.06
N VAL A 96 4.16 10.64 0.60
CA VAL A 96 4.53 10.71 2.02
C VAL A 96 5.75 11.60 2.17
N ARG A 97 5.62 12.68 2.95
CA ARG A 97 6.69 13.67 3.21
C ARG A 97 7.83 13.09 4.06
N PRO A 98 9.05 13.70 4.02
CA PRO A 98 9.41 14.89 3.25
C PRO A 98 9.57 14.62 1.75
N LEU A 99 9.24 15.61 0.91
CA LEU A 99 9.44 15.54 -0.54
C LEU A 99 10.71 16.29 -0.92
N GLY A 100 11.51 15.75 -1.83
CA GLY A 100 12.70 16.41 -2.37
C GLY A 100 12.39 17.55 -3.35
N PHE A 101 11.11 17.88 -3.56
CA PHE A 101 10.65 18.89 -4.53
C PHE A 101 9.33 19.53 -4.08
N ASP A 102 9.00 20.65 -4.74
CA ASP A 102 7.73 21.35 -4.51
C ASP A 102 6.64 20.77 -5.44
N ILE A 103 5.48 20.46 -4.87
CA ILE A 103 4.28 19.97 -5.57
C ILE A 103 3.24 21.07 -5.83
N SER A 104 3.60 22.35 -5.60
CA SER A 104 2.70 23.47 -5.93
C SER A 104 2.33 23.47 -7.42
N ASP A 105 1.15 23.99 -7.75
CA ASP A 105 0.66 24.11 -9.14
C ASP A 105 1.69 24.75 -10.09
N ARG A 106 2.47 25.70 -9.57
CA ARG A 106 3.51 26.39 -10.34
C ARG A 106 4.70 25.49 -10.62
N ALA A 107 5.12 24.67 -9.65
CA ALA A 107 6.22 23.71 -9.82
C ALA A 107 5.82 22.56 -10.75
N VAL A 108 4.59 22.05 -10.58
CA VAL A 108 3.98 21.02 -11.42
C VAL A 108 3.93 21.45 -12.89
N LYS A 109 3.43 22.65 -13.18
CA LYS A 109 3.39 23.21 -14.55
C LYS A 109 4.80 23.37 -15.16
N ARG A 110 5.79 23.83 -14.38
CA ARG A 110 7.17 24.00 -14.86
C ARG A 110 7.86 22.67 -15.16
N ALA A 111 7.51 21.62 -14.44
CA ALA A 111 8.06 20.27 -14.65
C ALA A 111 7.40 19.54 -15.82
N GLY A 112 6.44 20.15 -16.54
CA GLY A 112 5.72 19.56 -17.67
C GLY A 112 4.85 18.37 -17.25
N LEU A 113 4.29 18.42 -16.04
CA LEU A 113 3.42 17.37 -15.51
C LEU A 113 1.98 17.54 -16.03
N ASP A 114 1.79 17.43 -17.34
CA ASP A 114 0.53 17.69 -18.04
C ASP A 114 -0.63 16.79 -17.56
N TYR A 115 -0.30 15.64 -16.98
CA TYR A 115 -1.27 14.64 -16.52
C TYR A 115 -1.67 14.79 -15.05
N TRP A 116 -1.06 15.73 -14.31
CA TRP A 116 -1.30 15.89 -12.86
C TRP A 116 -2.77 16.13 -12.51
N HIS A 117 -3.48 16.90 -13.35
CA HIS A 117 -4.90 17.20 -13.16
C HIS A 117 -5.83 15.99 -13.40
N LEU A 118 -5.32 14.90 -14.01
CA LEU A 118 -6.08 13.68 -14.27
C LEU A 118 -5.89 12.63 -13.14
N VAL A 119 -5.02 12.90 -12.19
CA VAL A 119 -4.65 11.96 -11.11
C VAL A 119 -5.20 12.45 -9.78
N THR A 120 -5.79 11.55 -9.01
CA THR A 120 -6.07 11.81 -7.60
C THR A 120 -4.74 11.75 -6.83
N VAL A 121 -4.19 12.92 -6.49
CA VAL A 121 -2.97 13.03 -5.70
C VAL A 121 -3.32 13.46 -4.29
N ARG A 122 -2.76 12.77 -3.29
CA ARG A 122 -2.87 13.10 -1.86
C ARG A 122 -1.49 13.13 -1.25
N ASP A 123 -1.24 14.00 -0.28
CA ASP A 123 0.01 14.07 0.46
C ASP A 123 -0.21 13.95 1.97
N TYR A 124 0.79 13.43 2.66
CA TYR A 124 0.75 13.08 4.07
C TYR A 124 2.04 13.53 4.75
N ASP A 125 1.93 13.96 6.01
CA ASP A 125 3.09 14.41 6.78
C ASP A 125 4.08 13.29 7.14
N GLY A 126 3.63 12.02 7.07
CA GLY A 126 4.44 10.83 7.31
C GLY A 126 3.62 9.55 7.14
N LEU A 127 4.26 8.40 7.29
CA LEU A 127 3.59 7.09 7.22
C LEU A 127 2.48 6.95 8.27
N ASP A 128 2.70 7.44 9.49
CA ASP A 128 1.69 7.40 10.56
C ASP A 128 0.45 8.22 10.20
N ASP A 129 0.63 9.34 9.50
CA ASP A 129 -0.47 10.17 9.02
C ASP A 129 -1.25 9.45 7.92
N LEU A 130 -0.55 8.80 6.97
CA LEU A 130 -1.18 7.99 5.94
C LEU A 130 -2.04 6.86 6.56
N PHE A 131 -1.47 6.07 7.46
CA PHE A 131 -2.20 4.96 8.09
C PHE A 131 -3.32 5.41 9.03
N ARG A 132 -3.23 6.61 9.60
CA ARG A 132 -4.33 7.19 10.37
C ARG A 132 -5.51 7.58 9.49
N GLN A 133 -5.24 8.13 8.29
CA GLN A 133 -6.27 8.50 7.32
C GLN A 133 -6.79 7.31 6.52
N HIS A 134 -5.95 6.29 6.31
CA HIS A 134 -6.21 5.09 5.52
C HIS A 134 -5.82 3.82 6.31
N PRO A 135 -6.58 3.46 7.37
CA PRO A 135 -6.29 2.26 8.16
C PRO A 135 -6.40 0.97 7.33
N GLU A 136 -7.18 0.97 6.26
CA GLU A 136 -7.31 -0.12 5.30
C GLU A 136 -5.99 -0.45 4.59
N ALA A 137 -5.11 0.55 4.40
CA ALA A 137 -3.81 0.35 3.76
C ALA A 137 -2.93 -0.67 4.50
N ALA A 138 -3.07 -0.79 5.82
CA ALA A 138 -2.32 -1.75 6.62
C ALA A 138 -2.73 -3.20 6.38
N ALA A 139 -3.97 -3.44 5.91
CA ALA A 139 -4.49 -4.79 5.70
C ALA A 139 -4.01 -5.40 4.37
N ASP A 140 -3.76 -4.57 3.35
CA ASP A 140 -3.42 -5.06 2.01
C ASP A 140 -2.34 -4.18 1.34
N LEU A 141 -1.16 -4.21 1.90
CA LEU A 141 0.00 -3.49 1.40
C LEU A 141 1.06 -4.43 0.84
N TRP A 142 1.83 -3.90 -0.12
CA TRP A 142 3.02 -4.51 -0.68
C TRP A 142 4.15 -3.49 -0.77
N LEU A 143 5.37 -3.89 -0.43
CA LEU A 143 6.54 -3.03 -0.36
C LEU A 143 7.55 -3.39 -1.45
N ALA A 144 7.78 -2.49 -2.40
CA ALA A 144 8.82 -2.66 -3.42
C ALA A 144 10.21 -2.37 -2.84
N THR A 145 11.07 -3.38 -2.79
CA THR A 145 12.44 -3.23 -2.27
C THR A 145 13.39 -4.24 -2.89
N THR A 146 14.67 -3.86 -3.02
CA THR A 146 15.73 -4.77 -3.45
C THR A 146 16.12 -5.80 -2.38
N LYS A 147 15.62 -5.66 -1.15
CA LYS A 147 15.91 -6.50 0.02
C LYS A 147 14.75 -7.44 0.38
N ALA A 148 13.88 -7.76 -0.58
CA ALA A 148 12.73 -8.63 -0.36
C ALA A 148 13.09 -10.11 -0.41
N PRO A 149 12.32 -10.97 0.32
CA PRO A 149 12.52 -12.42 0.32
C PRO A 149 11.94 -13.13 -0.91
N GLN A 150 11.06 -12.47 -1.66
CA GLN A 150 10.33 -13.02 -2.80
C GLN A 150 10.31 -12.06 -3.98
N ASP A 151 10.16 -12.58 -5.19
CA ASP A 151 9.93 -11.75 -6.35
C ASP A 151 8.44 -11.37 -6.51
N TYR A 152 8.20 -10.30 -7.27
CA TYR A 152 6.87 -9.71 -7.41
C TYR A 152 5.83 -10.64 -8.08
N THR A 153 6.28 -11.63 -8.85
CA THR A 153 5.37 -12.56 -9.55
C THR A 153 4.71 -13.56 -8.61
N GLN A 154 5.25 -13.71 -7.39
CA GLN A 154 4.71 -14.58 -6.36
C GLN A 154 3.57 -13.91 -5.56
N ALA A 155 3.48 -12.58 -5.64
CA ALA A 155 2.43 -11.83 -4.95
C ALA A 155 1.06 -12.01 -5.62
N ARG A 156 0.01 -11.91 -4.79
CA ARG A 156 -1.38 -11.82 -5.24
C ARG A 156 -1.90 -10.44 -4.89
N PHE A 157 -2.12 -9.63 -5.92
CA PHE A 157 -2.60 -8.27 -5.76
C PHE A 157 -4.13 -8.24 -5.80
N SER A 158 -4.74 -7.73 -4.74
CA SER A 158 -6.17 -7.45 -4.73
C SER A 158 -6.50 -6.20 -5.57
N PRO A 159 -7.78 -5.98 -5.90
CA PRO A 159 -8.20 -4.80 -6.64
C PRO A 159 -7.84 -3.46 -6.01
N ASP A 160 -7.80 -3.38 -4.67
CA ASP A 160 -7.62 -2.14 -3.90
C ASP A 160 -6.30 -2.14 -3.11
N CYS A 161 -5.29 -2.90 -3.56
CA CYS A 161 -4.04 -3.01 -2.82
C CYS A 161 -3.20 -1.73 -2.86
N TRP A 162 -2.34 -1.57 -1.85
CA TRP A 162 -1.46 -0.44 -1.65
C TRP A 162 -0.02 -0.83 -1.97
N LEU A 163 0.58 -0.22 -2.99
CA LEU A 163 1.95 -0.47 -3.41
C LEU A 163 2.88 0.65 -2.91
N PHE A 164 3.76 0.32 -1.99
CA PHE A 164 4.70 1.25 -1.36
C PHE A 164 6.07 1.21 -2.03
N PHE A 165 6.57 2.39 -2.37
CA PHE A 165 7.89 2.61 -2.96
C PHE A 165 8.65 3.64 -2.14
N GLY A 166 9.93 3.39 -1.89
CA GLY A 166 10.78 4.30 -1.13
C GLY A 166 11.52 5.31 -2.00
N LYS A 167 12.22 6.22 -1.35
CA LYS A 167 13.06 7.22 -2.01
C LYS A 167 14.18 6.59 -2.84
N GLU A 168 14.63 7.31 -3.84
CA GLU A 168 15.59 6.82 -4.84
C GLU A 168 16.94 6.43 -4.23
N THR A 169 17.41 7.17 -3.22
CA THR A 169 18.74 6.99 -2.61
C THR A 169 18.80 5.86 -1.59
N ALA A 170 17.76 5.67 -0.76
CA ALA A 170 17.79 4.75 0.38
C ALA A 170 16.66 3.71 0.39
N GLY A 171 15.65 3.84 -0.48
CA GLY A 171 14.46 2.99 -0.48
C GLY A 171 13.52 3.26 0.70
N LEU A 172 12.71 2.30 1.06
CA LEU A 172 11.79 2.37 2.18
C LEU A 172 12.52 2.33 3.53
N PRO A 173 12.00 2.98 4.59
CA PRO A 173 12.56 2.93 5.94
C PRO A 173 12.75 1.49 6.41
N GLU A 174 13.88 1.22 7.08
CA GLU A 174 14.24 -0.15 7.49
C GLU A 174 13.23 -0.75 8.46
N ALA A 175 12.80 0.01 9.45
CA ALA A 175 11.81 -0.43 10.42
C ALA A 175 10.48 -0.80 9.75
N PHE A 176 10.05 -0.02 8.74
CA PHE A 176 8.82 -0.28 7.99
C PHE A 176 8.92 -1.56 7.17
N ARG A 177 10.07 -1.79 6.49
CA ARG A 177 10.33 -3.04 5.77
C ARG A 177 10.41 -4.25 6.70
N ALA A 178 11.05 -4.10 7.87
CA ALA A 178 11.18 -5.17 8.84
C ALA A 178 9.83 -5.59 9.43
N ALA A 179 8.95 -4.63 9.70
CA ALA A 179 7.60 -4.89 10.20
C ALA A 179 6.69 -5.63 9.19
N HIS A 180 6.99 -5.51 7.89
CA HIS A 180 6.21 -6.09 6.79
C HIS A 180 7.08 -6.93 5.85
N TYR A 181 8.04 -7.68 6.39
CA TYR A 181 9.04 -8.37 5.58
C TYR A 181 8.44 -9.40 4.62
N ASP A 182 7.42 -10.10 5.03
CA ASP A 182 6.63 -11.06 4.24
C ASP A 182 5.83 -10.41 3.09
N ARG A 183 5.62 -9.11 3.16
CA ARG A 183 4.97 -8.28 2.14
C ARG A 183 5.96 -7.51 1.25
N CYS A 184 7.26 -7.73 1.45
CA CYS A 184 8.29 -7.15 0.60
C CYS A 184 8.43 -7.93 -0.71
N LEU A 185 8.51 -7.18 -1.83
CA LEU A 185 8.63 -7.69 -3.18
C LEU A 185 9.87 -7.15 -3.88
N ARG A 186 10.55 -8.03 -4.62
CA ARG A 186 11.70 -7.68 -5.45
C ARG A 186 11.36 -7.78 -6.93
N LEU A 187 11.79 -6.81 -7.71
CA LEU A 187 11.91 -6.96 -9.14
C LEU A 187 13.21 -7.69 -9.45
N PRO A 188 13.19 -8.84 -10.16
CA PRO A 188 14.39 -9.56 -10.53
C PRO A 188 15.34 -8.68 -11.37
N MET A 189 16.62 -8.70 -11.02
CA MET A 189 17.67 -7.93 -11.70
C MET A 189 18.95 -8.77 -11.75
N ARG A 190 19.86 -8.42 -12.65
CA ARG A 190 21.21 -8.97 -12.67
C ARG A 190 21.94 -8.64 -11.37
N ALA A 191 22.87 -9.50 -10.94
CA ALA A 191 23.55 -9.33 -9.65
C ALA A 191 24.34 -8.01 -9.54
N GLU A 192 24.85 -7.50 -10.66
CA GLU A 192 25.63 -6.27 -10.74
C GLU A 192 24.76 -5.01 -10.66
N ALA A 193 23.45 -5.13 -10.94
CA ALA A 193 22.52 -4.02 -10.90
C ALA A 193 22.10 -3.70 -9.45
N ARG A 194 22.19 -2.42 -9.05
CA ARG A 194 21.83 -1.98 -7.70
C ARG A 194 20.32 -1.83 -7.53
N SER A 195 19.66 -1.18 -8.48
CA SER A 195 18.23 -0.90 -8.49
C SER A 195 17.76 -0.53 -9.88
N LEU A 196 16.46 -0.63 -10.12
CA LEU A 196 15.79 -0.01 -11.25
C LEU A 196 15.43 1.45 -10.90
N ASN A 197 15.23 2.27 -11.94
CA ASN A 197 14.63 3.59 -11.77
C ASN A 197 13.26 3.46 -11.07
N LEU A 198 12.95 4.40 -10.18
CA LEU A 198 11.73 4.37 -9.37
C LEU A 198 10.46 4.31 -10.24
N SER A 199 10.34 5.17 -11.26
CA SER A 199 9.15 5.20 -12.11
C SER A 199 8.98 3.91 -12.93
N ASN A 200 10.08 3.28 -13.35
CA ASN A 200 10.04 1.97 -14.01
C ASN A 200 9.55 0.88 -13.05
N SER A 201 10.03 0.88 -11.81
CA SER A 201 9.60 -0.08 -10.79
C SER A 201 8.10 0.04 -10.49
N VAL A 202 7.62 1.29 -10.37
CA VAL A 202 6.20 1.58 -10.20
C VAL A 202 5.40 1.05 -11.39
N ALA A 203 5.81 1.34 -12.62
CA ALA A 203 5.09 0.90 -13.81
C ALA A 203 4.99 -0.63 -13.88
N ILE A 204 6.09 -1.35 -13.63
CA ILE A 204 6.11 -2.82 -13.68
C ILE A 204 5.13 -3.41 -12.66
N LEU A 205 5.18 -2.98 -11.39
CA LEU A 205 4.30 -3.51 -10.34
C LEU A 205 2.84 -3.12 -10.56
N THR A 206 2.58 -1.89 -11.00
CA THR A 206 1.23 -1.43 -11.34
C THR A 206 0.62 -2.27 -12.44
N TYR A 207 1.33 -2.49 -13.55
CA TYR A 207 0.83 -3.29 -14.66
C TYR A 207 0.71 -4.78 -14.32
N GLU A 208 1.54 -5.32 -13.45
CA GLU A 208 1.36 -6.68 -12.96
C GLU A 208 0.10 -6.80 -12.09
N ALA A 209 -0.14 -5.86 -11.18
CA ALA A 209 -1.37 -5.83 -10.38
C ALA A 209 -2.62 -5.70 -11.27
N LEU A 210 -2.58 -4.82 -12.27
CA LEU A 210 -3.64 -4.67 -13.27
C LEU A 210 -3.86 -5.95 -14.07
N ARG A 211 -2.78 -6.60 -14.52
CA ARG A 211 -2.84 -7.86 -15.27
C ARG A 211 -3.52 -8.97 -14.48
N GLN A 212 -3.19 -9.10 -13.19
CA GLN A 212 -3.82 -10.09 -12.31
C GLN A 212 -5.32 -9.84 -12.13
N ASN A 213 -5.76 -8.58 -12.23
CA ASN A 213 -7.15 -8.17 -12.09
C ASN A 213 -7.87 -7.97 -13.44
N GLY A 214 -7.26 -8.34 -14.58
CA GLY A 214 -7.91 -8.31 -15.90
C GLY A 214 -8.01 -6.92 -16.51
N PHE A 215 -7.15 -5.96 -16.14
CA PHE A 215 -7.10 -4.58 -16.68
C PHE A 215 -8.45 -3.84 -16.60
N PRO A 216 -9.09 -3.74 -15.44
CA PRO A 216 -10.42 -3.18 -15.32
C PRO A 216 -10.46 -1.72 -15.79
N GLY A 217 -11.41 -1.41 -16.66
CA GLY A 217 -11.60 -0.06 -17.21
C GLY A 217 -10.55 0.39 -18.22
N LEU A 218 -9.60 -0.47 -18.61
CA LEU A 218 -8.57 -0.15 -19.60
C LEU A 218 -8.90 -0.78 -20.96
N THR A 219 -8.53 -0.08 -22.04
CA THR A 219 -8.66 -0.60 -23.42
C THR A 219 -7.36 -1.26 -23.86
N GLY A 220 -7.43 -2.49 -24.37
CA GLY A 220 -6.29 -3.23 -24.92
C GLY A 220 -6.14 -3.11 -26.43
N GLU A 221 -7.06 -2.44 -27.11
CA GLU A 221 -7.10 -2.29 -28.56
C GLU A 221 -6.84 -0.84 -28.97
N GLY A 222 -6.08 -0.65 -30.02
CA GLY A 222 -5.78 0.66 -30.61
C GLY A 222 -6.26 0.69 -32.07
N GLU A 223 -6.77 1.83 -32.52
CA GLU A 223 -7.10 2.07 -33.92
C GLU A 223 -5.91 2.71 -34.63
N MET A 224 -5.54 2.16 -35.82
CA MET A 224 -4.61 2.84 -36.70
C MET A 224 -5.38 3.94 -37.45
N ALA A 225 -4.96 5.20 -37.26
CA ALA A 225 -5.48 6.27 -38.11
C ALA A 225 -5.13 5.95 -39.58
N GLU A 226 -6.15 5.96 -40.45
CA GLU A 226 -5.91 5.93 -41.89
C GLU A 226 -5.02 7.14 -42.28
N ARG A 227 -3.91 6.88 -42.97
CA ARG A 227 -2.98 7.92 -43.43
C ARG A 227 -3.46 8.56 -44.71
#